data_f0c756f3da17ba631374422f02eee5ae
#
_entry.id   f0c756f3da17ba631374422f02eee5ae
#
_cell.length_a   1.000
_cell.length_b   1.000
_cell.length_c   1.000
_cell.angle_alpha   90.00
_cell.angle_beta   90.00
_cell.angle_gamma   90.00
#
_symmetry.space_group_name_H-M   'P 1'
#
loop_
_entity.id
_entity.type
_entity.pdbx_description
1 polymer ?
#
loop_
_entity_poly.entity_id
_entity_poly.type
_entity_poly.pdbx_seq_one_letter_code
_entity_poly.pdbx_strand_id
1 'polypeptide(L)'
;MYYDLHIHSALSPCGDDIFNMSYIKGLELIAITDHNSLKQQNYLEEIINHEILKGKIDYIHGVELQSKEEIHILAYFLKDTDLKPIQAWIDSYLIKVPNNPDYYGNQYIFNVNDEIIDHEDNLLISSLDLDIYQIIETIHSFNGIAVLAHVLAKKFGIYEIYQGIPDDLAYDGIEVGNLRELKELKKRCPSVRCEHVFYNSDAHNLEAINEPVNQINKDDFYQLWRKI
;
A
#
# COMPACT_ATOMS: atom_id res chain seq x y z
N MET A 1 3.96 17.51 4.53
CA MET A 1 2.90 17.07 3.59
C MET A 1 1.87 16.30 4.37
N TYR A 2 0.59 16.60 4.18
CA TYR A 2 -0.51 15.74 4.63
C TYR A 2 -0.58 14.52 3.70
N TYR A 3 -0.71 13.33 4.25
CA TYR A 3 -0.59 12.10 3.48
C TYR A 3 -1.61 11.03 3.86
N ASP A 4 -1.85 10.13 2.90
CA ASP A 4 -2.44 8.82 3.10
C ASP A 4 -1.79 7.84 2.09
N LEU A 5 -1.05 6.88 2.59
CA LEU A 5 -0.24 5.98 1.77
C LEU A 5 -0.80 4.55 1.72
N HIS A 6 -2.05 4.35 2.14
CA HIS A 6 -2.72 3.05 2.08
C HIS A 6 -4.17 3.24 1.65
N ILE A 7 -4.38 3.28 0.34
CA ILE A 7 -5.70 3.48 -0.29
C ILE A 7 -5.85 2.44 -1.40
N HIS A 8 -7.00 1.79 -1.45
CA HIS A 8 -7.31 0.80 -2.47
C HIS A 8 -8.13 1.41 -3.61
N SER A 9 -7.87 0.97 -4.86
CA SER A 9 -8.60 1.37 -6.06
C SER A 9 -9.72 0.36 -6.40
N ALA A 10 -10.26 0.44 -7.59
CA ALA A 10 -11.27 -0.50 -8.08
C ALA A 10 -10.73 -1.91 -8.43
N LEU A 11 -9.41 -2.13 -8.34
CA LEU A 11 -8.81 -3.46 -8.28
C LEU A 11 -9.12 -4.15 -6.94
N SER A 12 -9.28 -3.34 -5.88
CA SER A 12 -9.82 -3.73 -4.58
C SER A 12 -11.07 -2.85 -4.43
N PRO A 13 -12.31 -3.34 -4.31
CA PRO A 13 -13.53 -2.64 -4.68
C PRO A 13 -13.72 -1.25 -4.06
N CYS A 14 -12.99 -0.27 -4.58
CA CYS A 14 -13.11 1.16 -4.29
C CYS A 14 -13.40 1.91 -5.61
N GLY A 15 -13.95 3.10 -5.52
CA GLY A 15 -14.27 3.91 -6.72
C GLY A 15 -13.05 4.64 -7.29
N ASP A 16 -13.28 5.24 -8.45
CA ASP A 16 -12.26 5.84 -9.33
C ASP A 16 -11.90 7.30 -9.00
N ASP A 17 -12.65 7.96 -8.12
CA ASP A 17 -12.43 9.37 -7.76
C ASP A 17 -11.43 9.60 -6.60
N ILE A 18 -10.51 8.66 -6.38
CA ILE A 18 -9.56 8.68 -5.23
C ILE A 18 -8.74 9.97 -5.21
N PHE A 19 -8.17 10.37 -6.35
CA PHE A 19 -7.33 11.56 -6.42
C PHE A 19 -8.12 12.85 -6.18
N ASN A 20 -9.32 12.96 -6.76
CA ASN A 20 -10.21 14.08 -6.54
C ASN A 20 -10.65 14.17 -5.08
N MET A 21 -11.04 13.05 -4.47
CA MET A 21 -11.44 13.01 -3.08
C MET A 21 -10.27 13.34 -2.15
N SER A 22 -9.09 12.78 -2.40
CA SER A 22 -7.88 13.06 -1.62
C SER A 22 -7.51 14.55 -1.68
N TYR A 23 -7.59 15.16 -2.86
CA TYR A 23 -7.38 16.59 -3.03
C TYR A 23 -8.44 17.43 -2.30
N ILE A 24 -9.73 17.08 -2.41
CA ILE A 24 -10.83 17.78 -1.72
C ILE A 24 -10.64 17.72 -0.21
N LYS A 25 -10.19 16.59 0.32
CA LYS A 25 -9.87 16.40 1.74
C LYS A 25 -8.59 17.16 2.16
N GLY A 26 -7.78 17.65 1.22
CA GLY A 26 -6.58 18.43 1.50
C GLY A 26 -5.31 17.60 1.70
N LEU A 27 -5.28 16.36 1.20
CA LEU A 27 -4.06 15.56 1.15
C LEU A 27 -3.11 16.10 0.07
N GLU A 28 -1.82 15.99 0.33
CA GLU A 28 -0.74 16.46 -0.55
C GLU A 28 0.06 15.29 -1.16
N LEU A 29 0.03 14.12 -0.51
CA LEU A 29 0.73 12.91 -0.96
C LEU A 29 -0.15 11.69 -0.70
N ILE A 30 -0.32 10.84 -1.72
CA ILE A 30 -1.02 9.56 -1.57
C ILE A 30 -0.24 8.41 -2.19
N ALA A 31 -0.59 7.17 -1.80
CA ALA A 31 -0.26 5.96 -2.53
C ALA A 31 -1.50 5.11 -2.71
N ILE A 32 -1.71 4.62 -3.92
CA ILE A 32 -2.66 3.54 -4.19
C ILE A 32 -1.91 2.23 -3.97
N THR A 33 -2.48 1.35 -3.17
CA THR A 33 -1.82 0.13 -2.68
C THR A 33 -2.73 -1.08 -2.82
N ASP A 34 -3.24 -1.32 -4.02
CA ASP A 34 -4.09 -2.46 -4.30
C ASP A 34 -3.42 -3.79 -3.90
N HIS A 35 -4.23 -4.77 -3.51
CA HIS A 35 -3.74 -6.08 -3.15
C HIS A 35 -2.99 -6.74 -4.32
N ASN A 36 -1.75 -7.12 -4.09
CA ASN A 36 -0.91 -7.90 -5.01
C ASN A 36 -0.95 -7.44 -6.49
N SER A 37 -1.17 -6.15 -6.75
CA SER A 37 -1.19 -5.61 -8.12
C SER A 37 -0.72 -4.16 -8.21
N LEU A 38 0.15 -3.89 -9.17
CA LEU A 38 0.61 -2.55 -9.56
C LEU A 38 -0.04 -2.09 -10.87
N LYS A 39 -1.02 -2.81 -11.41
CA LYS A 39 -1.52 -2.55 -12.77
C LYS A 39 -2.23 -1.22 -12.90
N GLN A 40 -2.98 -0.79 -11.88
CA GLN A 40 -3.59 0.55 -11.84
C GLN A 40 -2.53 1.66 -11.84
N GLN A 41 -1.33 1.41 -11.30
CA GLN A 41 -0.23 2.38 -11.22
C GLN A 41 0.21 2.94 -12.59
N ASN A 42 0.04 2.16 -13.67
CA ASN A 42 0.43 2.57 -15.02
C ASN A 42 -0.34 3.80 -15.53
N TYR A 43 -1.47 4.13 -14.93
CA TYR A 43 -2.36 5.22 -15.35
C TYR A 43 -2.35 6.41 -14.39
N LEU A 44 -1.70 6.30 -13.22
CA LEU A 44 -1.73 7.35 -12.19
C LEU A 44 -1.10 8.65 -12.65
N GLU A 45 -0.01 8.61 -13.41
CA GLU A 45 0.64 9.81 -13.92
C GLU A 45 -0.29 10.60 -14.86
N GLU A 46 -1.04 9.90 -15.72
CA GLU A 46 -2.01 10.53 -16.61
C GLU A 46 -3.17 11.15 -15.82
N ILE A 47 -3.70 10.43 -14.84
CA ILE A 47 -4.80 10.89 -13.98
C ILE A 47 -4.37 12.15 -13.19
N ILE A 48 -3.20 12.14 -12.57
CA ILE A 48 -2.69 13.28 -11.77
C ILE A 48 -2.35 14.49 -12.63
N ASN A 49 -1.91 14.28 -13.87
CA ASN A 49 -1.59 15.37 -14.79
C ASN A 49 -2.84 15.98 -15.45
N HIS A 50 -4.02 15.45 -15.19
CA HIS A 50 -5.28 16.07 -15.61
C HIS A 50 -5.40 17.50 -15.06
N GLU A 51 -6.01 18.42 -15.82
CA GLU A 51 -5.99 19.88 -15.55
C GLU A 51 -6.36 20.28 -14.11
N ILE A 52 -7.28 19.55 -13.48
CA ILE A 52 -7.79 19.87 -12.13
C ILE A 52 -6.76 19.52 -11.04
N LEU A 53 -6.00 18.44 -11.19
CA LEU A 53 -5.13 17.87 -10.16
C LEU A 53 -3.66 18.26 -10.31
N LYS A 54 -3.27 18.71 -11.50
CA LYS A 54 -1.88 19.00 -11.85
C LYS A 54 -1.17 19.92 -10.83
N GLY A 55 -0.16 19.37 -10.19
CA GLY A 55 0.66 20.07 -9.20
C GLY A 55 -0.03 20.34 -7.85
N LYS A 56 -1.20 19.79 -7.60
CA LYS A 56 -1.96 19.98 -6.35
C LYS A 56 -1.84 18.82 -5.39
N ILE A 57 -1.67 17.63 -5.91
CA ILE A 57 -1.45 16.40 -5.14
C ILE A 57 -0.30 15.63 -5.76
N ASP A 58 0.45 14.93 -4.95
CA ASP A 58 1.57 14.09 -5.37
C ASP A 58 1.27 12.62 -5.04
N TYR A 59 2.03 11.68 -5.64
CA TYR A 59 1.87 10.26 -5.36
C TYR A 59 3.22 9.55 -5.35
N ILE A 60 3.25 8.38 -4.75
CA ILE A 60 4.29 7.36 -4.95
C ILE A 60 3.61 6.06 -5.40
N HIS A 61 4.36 5.20 -6.07
CA HIS A 61 3.85 3.88 -6.38
C HIS A 61 3.76 3.03 -5.12
N GLY A 62 2.67 2.28 -4.97
CA GLY A 62 2.46 1.41 -3.83
C GLY A 62 1.74 0.12 -4.21
N VAL A 63 1.93 -0.91 -3.41
CA VAL A 63 1.19 -2.18 -3.47
C VAL A 63 1.11 -2.78 -2.07
N GLU A 64 -0.02 -3.35 -1.72
CA GLU A 64 -0.15 -4.16 -0.51
C GLU A 64 0.03 -5.64 -0.86
N LEU A 65 1.14 -6.24 -0.40
CA LEU A 65 1.49 -7.63 -0.65
C LEU A 65 1.05 -8.50 0.52
N GLN A 66 0.47 -9.67 0.23
CA GLN A 66 0.11 -10.64 1.26
C GLN A 66 1.05 -11.84 1.21
N SER A 67 1.74 -12.11 2.32
CA SER A 67 2.62 -13.28 2.46
C SER A 67 1.83 -14.57 2.62
N LYS A 68 2.51 -15.73 2.49
CA LYS A 68 1.88 -17.05 2.73
C LYS A 68 1.40 -17.25 4.17
N GLU A 69 1.93 -16.48 5.12
CA GLU A 69 1.45 -16.44 6.49
C GLU A 69 0.23 -15.55 6.68
N GLU A 70 -0.31 -14.98 5.60
CA GLU A 70 -1.40 -14.02 5.61
C GLU A 70 -1.05 -12.70 6.32
N ILE A 71 0.20 -12.23 6.20
CA ILE A 71 0.63 -10.93 6.71
C ILE A 71 0.67 -9.93 5.56
N HIS A 72 0.14 -8.72 5.78
CA HIS A 72 0.19 -7.64 4.80
C HIS A 72 1.45 -6.79 4.96
N ILE A 73 2.06 -6.46 3.82
CA ILE A 73 3.24 -5.61 3.70
C ILE A 73 2.98 -4.57 2.62
N LEU A 74 3.08 -3.29 2.97
CA LEU A 74 3.05 -2.21 2.01
C LEU A 74 4.44 -2.06 1.40
N ALA A 75 4.52 -2.13 0.09
CA ALA A 75 5.72 -1.85 -0.67
C ALA A 75 5.57 -0.52 -1.41
N TYR A 76 6.54 0.39 -1.24
CA TYR A 76 6.53 1.69 -1.90
C TYR A 76 7.72 1.85 -2.82
N PHE A 77 7.49 2.48 -3.97
CA PHE A 77 8.49 2.72 -5.00
C PHE A 77 8.42 4.17 -5.48
N LEU A 78 9.56 4.74 -5.89
CA LEU A 78 9.60 6.09 -6.45
C LEU A 78 8.91 6.11 -7.83
N LYS A 79 8.49 7.29 -8.27
CA LYS A 79 7.74 7.48 -9.53
C LYS A 79 8.49 7.05 -10.78
N ASP A 80 9.82 7.10 -10.77
CA ASP A 80 10.70 6.72 -11.87
C ASP A 80 11.06 5.22 -11.88
N THR A 81 10.52 4.44 -10.95
CA THR A 81 10.74 3.01 -10.88
C THR A 81 10.03 2.28 -12.03
N ASP A 82 10.75 1.38 -12.73
CA ASP A 82 10.10 0.47 -13.69
C ASP A 82 9.29 -0.58 -12.94
N LEU A 83 7.98 -0.49 -13.02
CA LEU A 83 7.06 -1.39 -12.33
C LEU A 83 6.88 -2.76 -13.02
N LYS A 84 7.27 -2.89 -14.27
CA LYS A 84 7.05 -4.13 -15.06
C LYS A 84 7.73 -5.36 -14.44
N PRO A 85 9.02 -5.32 -14.07
CA PRO A 85 9.66 -6.48 -13.44
C PRO A 85 9.06 -6.79 -12.06
N ILE A 86 8.60 -5.77 -11.32
CA ILE A 86 7.96 -5.95 -10.01
C ILE A 86 6.60 -6.65 -10.17
N GLN A 87 5.77 -6.18 -11.11
CA GLN A 87 4.49 -6.83 -11.41
C GLN A 87 4.69 -8.27 -11.90
N ALA A 88 5.66 -8.51 -12.78
CA ALA A 88 5.97 -9.86 -13.26
C ALA A 88 6.41 -10.79 -12.12
N TRP A 89 7.15 -10.28 -11.13
CA TRP A 89 7.49 -11.02 -9.93
C TRP A 89 6.24 -11.33 -9.10
N ILE A 90 5.38 -10.37 -8.83
CA ILE A 90 4.09 -10.58 -8.12
C ILE A 90 3.28 -11.67 -8.83
N ASP A 91 3.07 -11.55 -10.14
CA ASP A 91 2.28 -12.49 -10.95
C ASP A 91 2.85 -13.93 -10.92
N SER A 92 4.18 -14.07 -10.75
CA SER A 92 4.85 -15.37 -10.69
C SER A 92 4.64 -16.11 -9.39
N TYR A 93 4.39 -15.39 -8.29
CA TYR A 93 4.22 -15.97 -6.95
C TYR A 93 2.78 -15.89 -6.43
N LEU A 94 1.88 -15.13 -7.07
CA LEU A 94 0.49 -15.06 -6.67
C LEU A 94 -0.16 -16.46 -6.77
N ILE A 95 -0.72 -16.94 -5.67
CA ILE A 95 -1.50 -18.17 -5.66
C ILE A 95 -2.76 -17.93 -6.48
N LYS A 96 -2.84 -18.61 -7.63
CA LYS A 96 -3.87 -18.37 -8.63
C LYS A 96 -5.19 -19.03 -8.24
N VAL A 97 -6.07 -18.21 -7.70
CA VAL A 97 -7.46 -18.55 -7.42
C VAL A 97 -8.33 -17.70 -8.35
N PRO A 98 -9.25 -18.29 -9.15
CA PRO A 98 -10.15 -17.48 -9.95
C PRO A 98 -10.97 -16.53 -9.08
N ASN A 99 -11.10 -15.27 -9.50
CA ASN A 99 -11.99 -14.34 -8.82
C ASN A 99 -13.47 -14.79 -8.95
N ASN A 100 -14.24 -14.56 -7.90
CA ASN A 100 -15.69 -14.70 -7.93
C ASN A 100 -16.31 -13.31 -7.72
N PRO A 101 -16.71 -12.61 -8.80
CA PRO A 101 -17.24 -11.24 -8.71
C PRO A 101 -18.51 -11.12 -7.87
N ASP A 102 -19.33 -12.17 -7.79
CA ASP A 102 -20.55 -12.15 -6.98
C ASP A 102 -20.26 -12.12 -5.47
N TYR A 103 -19.03 -12.52 -5.08
CA TYR A 103 -18.63 -12.59 -3.67
C TYR A 103 -17.58 -11.54 -3.30
N TYR A 104 -16.57 -11.35 -4.17
CA TYR A 104 -15.44 -10.44 -3.91
C TYR A 104 -15.52 -9.11 -4.67
N GLY A 105 -16.51 -8.95 -5.56
CA GLY A 105 -16.59 -7.81 -6.47
C GLY A 105 -15.70 -7.97 -7.71
N ASN A 106 -15.83 -7.01 -8.60
CA ASN A 106 -14.99 -6.94 -9.80
C ASN A 106 -13.64 -6.28 -9.44
N GLN A 107 -12.60 -6.66 -10.17
CA GLN A 107 -11.25 -6.14 -10.05
C GLN A 107 -10.90 -5.41 -11.35
N TYR A 108 -11.36 -4.17 -11.48
CA TYR A 108 -11.24 -3.37 -12.70
C TYR A 108 -10.04 -2.42 -12.68
N ILE A 109 -9.48 -2.17 -13.86
CA ILE A 109 -8.47 -1.15 -14.12
C ILE A 109 -9.13 -0.03 -14.94
N PHE A 110 -8.96 1.21 -14.50
CA PHE A 110 -9.53 2.39 -15.10
C PHE A 110 -8.48 3.28 -15.75
N ASN A 111 -8.85 3.95 -16.82
CA ASN A 111 -8.07 5.03 -17.42
C ASN A 111 -8.47 6.41 -16.87
N VAL A 112 -7.86 7.47 -17.38
CA VAL A 112 -8.11 8.87 -16.97
C VAL A 112 -9.54 9.36 -17.26
N ASN A 113 -10.29 8.66 -18.09
CA ASN A 113 -11.69 9.01 -18.45
C ASN A 113 -12.72 8.17 -17.67
N ASP A 114 -12.31 7.47 -16.62
CA ASP A 114 -13.13 6.55 -15.83
C ASP A 114 -13.71 5.38 -16.65
N GLU A 115 -13.01 5.00 -17.72
CA GLU A 115 -13.41 3.86 -18.55
C GLU A 115 -12.68 2.61 -18.06
N ILE A 116 -13.41 1.49 -17.92
CA ILE A 116 -12.83 0.18 -17.65
C ILE A 116 -12.03 -0.25 -18.89
N ILE A 117 -10.73 -0.44 -18.73
CA ILE A 117 -9.82 -0.81 -19.81
C ILE A 117 -9.26 -2.23 -19.68
N ASP A 118 -9.30 -2.78 -18.48
CA ASP A 118 -8.85 -4.14 -18.19
C ASP A 118 -9.46 -4.64 -16.87
N HIS A 119 -9.23 -5.92 -16.54
CA HIS A 119 -9.66 -6.55 -15.30
C HIS A 119 -8.71 -7.67 -14.88
N GLU A 120 -8.77 -8.06 -13.60
CA GLU A 120 -8.03 -9.19 -13.08
C GLU A 120 -8.92 -10.41 -12.89
N ASP A 121 -8.54 -11.52 -13.52
CA ASP A 121 -9.26 -12.80 -13.41
C ASP A 121 -8.90 -13.59 -12.16
N ASN A 122 -7.69 -13.36 -11.61
CA ASN A 122 -7.25 -13.99 -10.37
C ASN A 122 -7.62 -13.11 -9.18
N LEU A 123 -8.04 -13.76 -8.10
CA LEU A 123 -8.37 -13.10 -6.84
C LEU A 123 -7.11 -12.47 -6.23
N LEU A 124 -7.04 -11.16 -6.25
CA LEU A 124 -5.86 -10.40 -5.83
C LEU A 124 -5.59 -10.48 -4.31
N ILE A 125 -6.63 -10.71 -3.50
CA ILE A 125 -6.46 -10.93 -2.05
C ILE A 125 -5.96 -12.35 -1.70
N SER A 126 -5.56 -13.15 -2.68
CA SER A 126 -4.83 -14.40 -2.45
C SER A 126 -3.40 -14.10 -2.01
N SER A 127 -2.80 -15.00 -1.22
CA SER A 127 -1.40 -14.83 -0.79
C SER A 127 -0.42 -15.04 -1.95
N LEU A 128 0.75 -14.43 -1.83
CA LEU A 128 1.94 -14.84 -2.56
C LEU A 128 2.50 -16.14 -1.91
N ASP A 129 3.02 -17.07 -2.71
CA ASP A 129 3.73 -18.25 -2.22
C ASP A 129 5.17 -17.89 -1.77
N LEU A 130 5.25 -16.87 -0.91
CA LEU A 130 6.48 -16.32 -0.34
C LEU A 130 6.24 -15.99 1.14
N ASP A 131 7.26 -16.19 1.97
CA ASP A 131 7.22 -15.72 3.35
C ASP A 131 7.55 -14.21 3.44
N ILE A 132 7.26 -13.64 4.60
CA ILE A 132 7.45 -12.21 4.85
C ILE A 132 8.91 -11.77 4.65
N TYR A 133 9.90 -12.61 4.97
CA TYR A 133 11.32 -12.29 4.77
C TYR A 133 11.67 -12.20 3.30
N GLN A 134 11.20 -13.18 2.49
CA GLN A 134 11.41 -13.21 1.04
C GLN A 134 10.76 -12.01 0.35
N ILE A 135 9.56 -11.61 0.80
CA ILE A 135 8.87 -10.44 0.26
C ILE A 135 9.67 -9.17 0.55
N ILE A 136 10.08 -8.94 1.80
CA ILE A 136 10.84 -7.74 2.18
C ILE A 136 12.19 -7.68 1.46
N GLU A 137 12.93 -8.79 1.39
CA GLU A 137 14.19 -8.87 0.65
C GLU A 137 13.99 -8.51 -0.83
N THR A 138 12.91 -8.99 -1.44
CA THR A 138 12.62 -8.69 -2.85
C THR A 138 12.22 -7.23 -3.05
N ILE A 139 11.40 -6.65 -2.16
CA ILE A 139 11.08 -5.21 -2.19
C ILE A 139 12.37 -4.39 -2.20
N HIS A 140 13.32 -4.68 -1.30
CA HIS A 140 14.60 -3.99 -1.23
C HIS A 140 15.44 -4.20 -2.48
N SER A 141 15.42 -5.39 -3.09
CA SER A 141 16.15 -5.66 -4.34
C SER A 141 15.67 -4.81 -5.52
N PHE A 142 14.42 -4.33 -5.47
CA PHE A 142 13.83 -3.37 -6.40
C PHE A 142 13.98 -1.90 -5.93
N ASN A 143 14.81 -1.63 -4.94
CA ASN A 143 14.96 -0.32 -4.29
C ASN A 143 13.63 0.23 -3.73
N GLY A 144 12.75 -0.64 -3.25
CA GLY A 144 11.50 -0.29 -2.60
C GLY A 144 11.64 -0.18 -1.08
N ILE A 145 10.64 0.42 -0.45
CA ILE A 145 10.50 0.53 1.01
C ILE A 145 9.43 -0.46 1.48
N ALA A 146 9.76 -1.27 2.51
CA ALA A 146 8.86 -2.24 3.10
C ALA A 146 8.28 -1.74 4.42
N VAL A 147 6.97 -1.57 4.49
CA VAL A 147 6.25 -1.15 5.69
C VAL A 147 5.29 -2.25 6.14
N LEU A 148 5.37 -2.65 7.40
CA LEU A 148 4.42 -3.62 7.96
C LEU A 148 3.05 -2.97 8.10
N ALA A 149 2.05 -3.48 7.36
CA ALA A 149 0.70 -2.92 7.35
C ALA A 149 -0.03 -3.23 8.65
N HIS A 150 -0.87 -2.30 9.12
CA HIS A 150 -1.81 -2.43 10.26
C HIS A 150 -1.38 -3.48 11.31
N VAL A 151 -0.16 -3.30 11.86
CA VAL A 151 0.60 -4.32 12.63
C VAL A 151 -0.16 -4.98 13.80
N LEU A 152 -1.16 -4.31 14.40
CA LEU A 152 -2.00 -4.84 15.48
C LEU A 152 -3.36 -5.36 15.02
N ALA A 153 -3.64 -5.38 13.72
CA ALA A 153 -4.90 -5.91 13.21
C ALA A 153 -5.03 -7.42 13.52
N LYS A 154 -6.25 -7.85 13.87
CA LYS A 154 -6.52 -9.26 14.20
C LYS A 154 -6.39 -10.20 13.01
N LYS A 155 -6.57 -9.69 11.81
CA LYS A 155 -6.32 -10.39 10.55
C LYS A 155 -5.22 -9.65 9.82
N PHE A 156 -4.35 -10.38 9.16
CA PHE A 156 -3.28 -9.87 8.32
C PHE A 156 -2.21 -9.02 9.03
N GLY A 157 -2.38 -8.72 10.34
CA GLY A 157 -1.38 -8.02 11.14
C GLY A 157 -0.31 -8.96 11.67
N ILE A 158 0.96 -8.57 11.52
CA ILE A 158 2.11 -9.42 11.91
C ILE A 158 2.08 -9.78 13.39
N TYR A 159 1.62 -8.88 14.27
CA TYR A 159 1.66 -9.12 15.71
C TYR A 159 0.82 -10.32 16.13
N GLU A 160 -0.38 -10.49 15.57
CA GLU A 160 -1.27 -11.60 15.94
C GLU A 160 -0.75 -12.95 15.43
N ILE A 161 -0.03 -12.95 14.31
CA ILE A 161 0.49 -14.16 13.68
C ILE A 161 1.78 -14.64 14.36
N TYR A 162 2.74 -13.73 14.60
CA TYR A 162 4.03 -14.05 15.22
C TYR A 162 4.07 -13.85 16.74
N GLN A 163 2.99 -13.32 17.35
CA GLN A 163 2.95 -12.88 18.77
C GLN A 163 4.04 -11.86 19.10
N GLY A 164 4.38 -11.03 18.11
CA GLY A 164 5.43 -10.02 18.17
C GLY A 164 5.87 -9.61 16.77
N ILE A 165 6.96 -8.87 16.69
CA ILE A 165 7.65 -8.56 15.44
C ILE A 165 9.06 -9.12 15.57
N PRO A 166 9.51 -10.03 14.67
CA PRO A 166 10.86 -10.59 14.74
C PRO A 166 11.93 -9.50 14.68
N ASP A 167 12.92 -9.57 15.56
CA ASP A 167 13.97 -8.56 15.69
C ASP A 167 14.91 -8.50 14.46
N ASP A 168 14.99 -9.60 13.72
CA ASP A 168 15.82 -9.75 12.51
C ASP A 168 15.07 -9.40 11.22
N LEU A 169 13.76 -9.08 11.29
CA LEU A 169 12.98 -8.70 10.12
C LEU A 169 13.38 -7.30 9.64
N ALA A 170 13.79 -7.18 8.38
CA ALA A 170 14.40 -5.97 7.81
C ALA A 170 13.39 -4.95 7.28
N TYR A 171 12.28 -4.68 7.98
CA TYR A 171 11.29 -3.68 7.58
C TYR A 171 11.81 -2.24 7.79
N ASP A 172 11.30 -1.29 7.00
CA ASP A 172 11.68 0.13 7.03
C ASP A 172 10.72 0.98 7.86
N GLY A 173 9.48 0.54 8.02
CA GLY A 173 8.46 1.25 8.77
C GLY A 173 7.34 0.35 9.25
N ILE A 174 6.46 0.92 10.05
CA ILE A 174 5.25 0.26 10.55
C ILE A 174 4.04 1.14 10.34
N GLU A 175 2.89 0.52 10.10
CA GLU A 175 1.61 1.20 10.08
C GLU A 175 0.78 0.82 11.30
N VAL A 176 0.18 1.84 11.92
CA VAL A 176 -0.79 1.71 13.00
C VAL A 176 -1.94 2.69 12.78
N GLY A 177 -3.13 2.36 13.22
CA GLY A 177 -4.31 3.19 13.01
C GLY A 177 -4.27 4.54 13.76
N ASN A 178 -3.56 4.65 14.88
CA ASN A 178 -3.48 5.86 15.66
C ASN A 178 -2.41 5.80 16.78
N LEU A 179 -2.18 6.93 17.45
CA LEU A 179 -1.21 7.04 18.56
C LEU A 179 -1.50 6.09 19.73
N ARG A 180 -2.76 5.71 19.96
CA ARG A 180 -3.11 4.76 21.03
C ARG A 180 -2.61 3.36 20.68
N GLU A 181 -2.78 2.94 19.44
CA GLU A 181 -2.25 1.67 18.93
C GLU A 181 -0.72 1.64 18.97
N LEU A 182 -0.05 2.73 18.60
CA LEU A 182 1.41 2.83 18.73
C LEU A 182 1.87 2.64 20.16
N LYS A 183 1.19 3.25 21.12
CA LYS A 183 1.51 3.07 22.56
C LYS A 183 1.28 1.64 23.02
N GLU A 184 0.22 1.00 22.54
CA GLU A 184 -0.08 -0.39 22.85
C GLU A 184 0.95 -1.33 22.22
N LEU A 185 1.34 -1.09 20.95
CA LEU A 185 2.39 -1.84 20.28
C LEU A 185 3.71 -1.77 21.05
N LYS A 186 4.16 -0.57 21.40
CA LYS A 186 5.40 -0.37 22.20
C LYS A 186 5.37 -1.06 23.57
N LYS A 187 4.19 -1.17 24.17
CA LYS A 187 4.02 -1.89 25.43
C LYS A 187 4.10 -3.41 25.24
N ARG A 188 3.51 -3.94 24.17
CA ARG A 188 3.48 -5.38 23.87
C ARG A 188 4.79 -5.87 23.26
N CYS A 189 5.43 -5.05 22.44
CA CYS A 189 6.68 -5.35 21.73
C CYS A 189 7.68 -4.22 21.96
N PRO A 190 8.40 -4.19 23.12
CA PRO A 190 9.35 -3.13 23.45
C PRO A 190 10.55 -3.01 22.50
N SER A 191 10.89 -4.08 21.78
CA SER A 191 11.97 -4.11 20.79
C SER A 191 11.55 -3.58 19.41
N VAL A 192 10.26 -3.25 19.20
CA VAL A 192 9.78 -2.77 17.90
C VAL A 192 10.52 -1.51 17.46
N ARG A 193 11.05 -1.54 16.24
CA ARG A 193 11.65 -0.37 15.63
C ARG A 193 10.55 0.57 15.14
N CYS A 194 10.48 1.77 15.67
CA CYS A 194 9.48 2.78 15.36
C CYS A 194 10.14 4.06 14.83
N GLU A 195 11.17 3.93 14.01
CA GLU A 195 11.85 5.08 13.40
C GLU A 195 10.92 5.76 12.39
N HIS A 196 10.15 4.96 11.66
CA HIS A 196 9.15 5.43 10.72
C HIS A 196 7.79 4.79 11.02
N VAL A 197 6.85 5.63 11.43
CA VAL A 197 5.48 5.22 11.78
C VAL A 197 4.50 5.93 10.88
N PHE A 198 3.67 5.17 10.20
CA PHE A 198 2.63 5.66 9.30
C PHE A 198 1.25 5.48 9.92
N TYR A 199 0.37 6.44 9.65
CA TYR A 199 -1.02 6.46 10.09
C TYR A 199 -1.91 6.61 8.85
N ASN A 200 -2.07 5.52 8.12
CA ASN A 200 -2.86 5.50 6.90
C ASN A 200 -4.29 5.04 7.18
N SER A 201 -5.15 5.12 6.16
CA SER A 201 -6.56 4.80 6.32
C SER A 201 -6.90 3.34 6.05
N ASP A 202 -6.15 2.65 5.21
CA ASP A 202 -6.55 1.37 4.62
C ASP A 202 -7.94 1.50 3.94
N ALA A 203 -8.10 2.59 3.17
CA ALA A 203 -9.40 2.98 2.63
C ALA A 203 -9.84 2.06 1.49
N HIS A 204 -11.00 1.43 1.65
CA HIS A 204 -11.70 0.63 0.64
C HIS A 204 -12.96 1.35 0.09
N ASN A 205 -13.11 2.63 0.39
CA ASN A 205 -14.11 3.52 -0.17
C ASN A 205 -13.66 4.98 0.01
N LEU A 206 -14.22 5.90 -0.78
CA LEU A 206 -13.81 7.30 -0.80
C LEU A 206 -13.99 8.03 0.55
N GLU A 207 -15.01 7.66 1.31
CA GLU A 207 -15.30 8.29 2.60
C GLU A 207 -14.23 7.92 3.66
N ALA A 208 -13.65 6.71 3.56
CA ALA A 208 -12.66 6.20 4.48
C ALA A 208 -11.26 6.81 4.30
N ILE A 209 -10.97 7.45 3.14
CA ILE A 209 -9.70 8.17 2.93
C ILE A 209 -9.48 9.16 4.06
N ASN A 210 -8.27 9.24 4.61
CA ASN A 210 -7.95 10.08 5.76
C ASN A 210 -8.27 11.56 5.53
N GLU A 211 -8.68 12.22 6.61
CA GLU A 211 -8.62 13.68 6.72
C GLU A 211 -7.16 14.15 6.89
N PRO A 212 -6.83 15.43 6.57
CA PRO A 212 -5.45 15.95 6.58
C PRO A 212 -4.93 16.18 8.01
N VAL A 213 -4.84 15.11 8.81
CA VAL A 213 -4.39 15.15 10.21
C VAL A 213 -2.97 14.62 10.40
N ASN A 214 -2.53 13.74 9.51
CA ASN A 214 -1.22 13.12 9.57
C ASN A 214 -0.26 13.82 8.63
N GLN A 215 0.89 14.22 9.14
CA GLN A 215 1.91 14.94 8.38
C GLN A 215 3.24 14.19 8.38
N ILE A 216 3.92 14.25 7.24
CA ILE A 216 5.30 13.79 7.10
C ILE A 216 6.15 14.94 6.51
N ASN A 217 7.39 15.07 6.97
CA ASN A 217 8.35 15.95 6.35
C ASN A 217 8.78 15.35 5.00
N LYS A 218 8.78 16.16 3.93
CA LYS A 218 9.09 15.68 2.59
C LYS A 218 10.52 15.12 2.49
N ASP A 219 11.50 15.84 3.02
CA ASP A 219 12.89 15.42 2.93
C ASP A 219 13.16 14.17 3.76
N ASP A 220 12.58 14.07 4.96
CA ASP A 220 12.70 12.89 5.83
C ASP A 220 12.06 11.66 5.18
N PHE A 221 10.91 11.85 4.51
CA PHE A 221 10.23 10.78 3.80
C PHE A 221 11.10 10.21 2.66
N TYR A 222 11.60 11.09 1.79
CA TYR A 222 12.43 10.66 0.67
C TYR A 222 13.86 10.21 1.08
N GLN A 223 14.28 10.47 2.31
CA GLN A 223 15.51 9.89 2.86
C GLN A 223 15.41 8.37 3.09
N LEU A 224 14.20 7.79 3.17
CA LEU A 224 14.03 6.34 3.27
C LEU A 224 14.73 5.61 2.12
N TRP A 225 14.61 6.12 0.89
CA TRP A 225 15.28 5.55 -0.30
C TRP A 225 16.78 5.80 -0.38
N ARG A 226 17.33 6.69 0.43
CA ARG A 226 18.79 6.96 0.46
C ARG A 226 19.55 6.00 1.37
N LYS A 227 18.84 5.23 2.17
CA LYS A 227 19.43 4.28 3.13
C LYS A 227 19.53 2.86 2.58
N ILE A 228 18.90 2.62 1.41
CA ILE A 228 18.94 1.37 0.66
C ILE A 228 20.02 1.50 -0.42
#